data_2a0f32dd8016f140daaabbc6644f2ab3
#
_entry.id   2a0f32dd8016f140daaabbc6644f2ab3
#
_cell.length_a   1.000
_cell.length_b   1.000
_cell.length_c   1.000
_cell.angle_alpha   90.00
_cell.angle_beta   90.00
_cell.angle_gamma   90.00
#
_symmetry.space_group_name_H-M   'P 1'
#
loop_
_entity.id
_entity.type
_entity.pdbx_description
1 polymer ?
#
loop_
_entity_poly.entity_id
_entity_poly.type
_entity_poly.pdbx_seq_one_letter_code
_entity_poly.pdbx_strand_id
1 'polypeptide(L)'
;MVILVLNCGSSSIKYQVLDIEAAAHKLLAKGLVDRIGLPEGDLVHKPVGKENFHLHQPIPNHTEGIRLVLEALTNAEHGVIASLEEVKAVGHRVAHGGEFFPDSCVVTEEAKEKIRSLFAIAPLHNPANLEGILSIEKVLPSVPQVAVFDTSFHQSIPARNYLYALPYEYYEKYRVRRYGFHGTSHKFVAKRGAELCGLDLENSKIITCHVGNGGSVTAVLNGKSYCTSMGFSPVDGLVMGTRCGDVDPSAVLYIAEHEGMNFAEINTMINKKSGVQAVSGVSSDMRDIDAAYEAGNERAILARDMYYDRVKQYVGKYAALMGGCDLIIFTGGVGENSADLRRWVSHNMEFMGVEINDAVNDVTRGTDTIISTDASRVKVAVIATNEELVIAQDTYRLIND
;
A
#
# COMPACT_ATOMS: atom_id res chain seq x y z
N MET A 1 -23.16 5.97 8.98
CA MET A 1 -22.77 4.68 9.60
C MET A 1 -21.31 4.78 10.05
N VAL A 2 -21.10 4.73 11.37
CA VAL A 2 -19.71 4.83 11.91
C VAL A 2 -19.00 3.51 11.71
N ILE A 3 -17.85 3.56 11.04
CA ILE A 3 -16.98 2.42 10.72
C ILE A 3 -15.60 2.69 11.31
N LEU A 4 -15.09 1.73 12.08
CA LEU A 4 -13.70 1.70 12.54
C LEU A 4 -12.87 0.92 11.51
N VAL A 5 -11.83 1.54 10.97
CA VAL A 5 -10.86 0.90 10.07
C VAL A 5 -9.58 0.63 10.83
N LEU A 6 -9.07 -0.60 10.73
CA LEU A 6 -7.87 -1.07 11.41
C LEU A 6 -6.84 -1.61 10.41
N ASN A 7 -5.59 -1.23 10.63
CA ASN A 7 -4.42 -1.81 9.97
C ASN A 7 -3.43 -2.24 11.06
N CYS A 8 -3.45 -3.53 11.39
CA CYS A 8 -2.65 -4.13 12.45
C CYS A 8 -1.33 -4.66 11.88
N GLY A 9 -0.22 -4.03 12.27
CA GLY A 9 1.13 -4.54 12.06
C GLY A 9 1.63 -5.35 13.27
N SER A 10 2.84 -5.89 13.19
CA SER A 10 3.41 -6.74 14.27
C SER A 10 3.54 -6.02 15.61
N SER A 11 3.79 -4.72 15.61
CA SER A 11 3.98 -3.91 16.82
C SER A 11 3.19 -2.60 16.80
N SER A 12 2.21 -2.46 15.90
CA SER A 12 1.45 -1.22 15.77
C SER A 12 0.04 -1.44 15.26
N ILE A 13 -0.87 -0.51 15.58
CA ILE A 13 -2.23 -0.45 15.03
C ILE A 13 -2.45 0.97 14.53
N LYS A 14 -2.57 1.12 13.21
CA LYS A 14 -3.10 2.36 12.62
C LYS A 14 -4.61 2.24 12.51
N TYR A 15 -5.33 3.31 12.81
CA TYR A 15 -6.77 3.31 12.71
C TYR A 15 -7.34 4.63 12.19
N GLN A 16 -8.50 4.53 11.58
CA GLN A 16 -9.38 5.66 11.28
C GLN A 16 -10.81 5.33 11.66
N VAL A 17 -11.54 6.36 12.07
CA VAL A 17 -12.99 6.29 12.30
C VAL A 17 -13.67 7.20 11.30
N LEU A 18 -14.51 6.61 10.48
CA LEU A 18 -15.22 7.32 9.42
C LEU A 18 -16.73 7.16 9.61
N ASP A 19 -17.46 8.25 9.39
CA ASP A 19 -18.91 8.18 9.20
C ASP A 19 -19.16 8.10 7.69
N ILE A 20 -19.71 6.97 7.25
CA ILE A 20 -19.92 6.63 5.84
C ILE A 20 -21.43 6.67 5.55
N GLU A 21 -21.79 7.39 4.51
CA GLU A 21 -23.11 7.36 3.86
C GLU A 21 -22.95 6.92 2.40
N ALA A 22 -24.04 6.58 1.72
CA ALA A 22 -23.99 6.04 0.36
C ALA A 22 -23.21 6.92 -0.64
N ALA A 23 -23.24 8.24 -0.48
CA ALA A 23 -22.59 9.19 -1.39
C ALA A 23 -21.60 10.15 -0.69
N ALA A 24 -21.39 10.03 0.62
CA ALA A 24 -20.57 10.94 1.40
C ALA A 24 -19.78 10.20 2.48
N HIS A 25 -18.69 10.79 2.91
CA HIS A 25 -17.91 10.29 4.03
C HIS A 25 -17.34 11.44 4.86
N LYS A 26 -17.16 11.21 6.14
CA LYS A 26 -16.55 12.15 7.07
C LYS A 26 -15.55 11.43 7.95
N LEU A 27 -14.30 11.87 7.95
CA LEU A 27 -13.32 11.43 8.94
C LEU A 27 -13.69 12.03 10.30
N LEU A 28 -13.83 11.18 11.32
CA LEU A 28 -14.08 11.60 12.70
C LEU A 28 -12.79 11.65 13.52
N ALA A 29 -11.95 10.62 13.41
CA ALA A 29 -10.64 10.55 14.06
C ALA A 29 -9.71 9.62 13.29
N LYS A 30 -8.41 9.79 13.53
CA LYS A 30 -7.36 8.83 13.16
C LYS A 30 -6.34 8.70 14.28
N GLY A 31 -5.56 7.63 14.26
CA GLY A 31 -4.52 7.45 15.25
C GLY A 31 -3.60 6.29 15.00
N LEU A 32 -2.67 6.16 15.93
CA LEU A 32 -1.63 5.14 15.93
C LEU A 32 -1.43 4.64 17.35
N VAL A 33 -1.49 3.33 17.52
CA VAL A 33 -0.88 2.64 18.66
C VAL A 33 0.45 2.10 18.18
N ASP A 34 1.52 2.36 18.88
CA ASP A 34 2.87 1.93 18.49
C ASP A 34 3.60 1.26 19.62
N ARG A 35 4.66 0.49 19.29
CA ARG A 35 5.52 -0.23 20.24
C ARG A 35 4.76 -1.26 21.10
N ILE A 36 3.74 -1.90 20.51
CA ILE A 36 2.98 -3.00 21.14
C ILE A 36 3.94 -4.16 21.46
N GLY A 37 3.84 -4.69 22.69
CA GLY A 37 4.70 -5.78 23.18
C GLY A 37 6.05 -5.34 23.71
N LEU A 38 6.37 -4.04 23.69
CA LEU A 38 7.57 -3.45 24.29
C LEU A 38 7.27 -2.89 25.69
N PRO A 39 8.31 -2.62 26.51
CA PRO A 39 8.12 -2.09 27.86
C PRO A 39 7.35 -0.77 27.93
N GLU A 40 7.46 0.03 26.88
CA GLU A 40 6.76 1.30 26.72
C GLU A 40 6.10 1.33 25.34
N GLY A 41 4.84 1.73 25.31
CA GLY A 41 4.04 1.89 24.12
C GLY A 41 3.38 3.25 24.07
N ASP A 42 2.91 3.64 22.89
CA ASP A 42 2.33 4.95 22.65
C ASP A 42 0.98 4.82 21.94
N LEU A 43 -0.01 5.59 22.39
CA LEU A 43 -1.23 5.85 21.64
C LEU A 43 -1.27 7.34 21.28
N VAL A 44 -1.37 7.63 19.98
CA VAL A 44 -1.64 8.97 19.48
C VAL A 44 -3.03 8.96 18.86
N HIS A 45 -3.97 9.67 19.47
CA HIS A 45 -5.33 9.87 18.96
C HIS A 45 -5.50 11.29 18.43
N LYS A 46 -6.01 11.43 17.22
CA LYS A 46 -6.17 12.70 16.49
C LYS A 46 -7.63 12.87 16.09
N PRO A 47 -8.49 13.38 16.97
CA PRO A 47 -9.88 13.68 16.66
C PRO A 47 -9.95 14.91 15.74
N VAL A 48 -10.89 14.89 14.78
CA VAL A 48 -11.09 16.05 13.89
C VAL A 48 -11.72 17.19 14.68
N GLY A 49 -11.10 18.36 14.63
CA GLY A 49 -11.61 19.57 15.28
C GLY A 49 -11.38 19.67 16.80
N LYS A 50 -10.57 18.77 17.37
CA LYS A 50 -10.15 18.80 18.77
C LYS A 50 -8.63 18.66 18.88
N GLU A 51 -8.08 18.86 20.07
CA GLU A 51 -6.67 18.65 20.36
C GLU A 51 -6.28 17.16 20.29
N ASN A 52 -5.06 16.89 19.87
CA ASN A 52 -4.53 15.53 19.85
C ASN A 52 -4.34 15.02 21.29
N PHE A 53 -4.69 13.77 21.49
CA PHE A 53 -4.45 13.06 22.75
C PHE A 53 -3.27 12.10 22.60
N HIS A 54 -2.41 12.09 23.61
CA HIS A 54 -1.24 11.22 23.67
C HIS A 54 -1.27 10.45 24.98
N LEU A 55 -1.13 9.13 24.91
CA LEU A 55 -1.01 8.25 26.06
C LEU A 55 0.27 7.43 25.91
N HIS A 56 1.10 7.44 26.98
CA HIS A 56 2.35 6.68 27.04
C HIS A 56 2.27 5.71 28.22
N GLN A 57 2.23 4.42 27.92
CA GLN A 57 2.16 3.33 28.91
C GLN A 57 2.51 1.98 28.27
N PRO A 58 2.80 0.92 29.04
CA PRO A 58 2.94 -0.42 28.50
C PRO A 58 1.67 -0.89 27.77
N ILE A 59 1.84 -1.41 26.54
CA ILE A 59 0.76 -1.97 25.74
C ILE A 59 1.16 -3.40 25.38
N PRO A 60 0.77 -4.41 26.16
CA PRO A 60 1.33 -5.75 26.07
C PRO A 60 0.93 -6.53 24.81
N ASN A 61 -0.21 -6.21 24.19
CA ASN A 61 -0.72 -6.92 23.00
C ASN A 61 -1.74 -6.07 22.23
N HIS A 62 -2.17 -6.58 21.07
CA HIS A 62 -3.14 -5.90 20.20
C HIS A 62 -4.51 -5.71 20.83
N THR A 63 -4.98 -6.66 21.65
CA THR A 63 -6.27 -6.53 22.36
C THR A 63 -6.25 -5.32 23.29
N GLU A 64 -5.18 -5.12 24.05
CA GLU A 64 -5.03 -3.94 24.89
C GLU A 64 -4.91 -2.65 24.05
N GLY A 65 -4.15 -2.67 22.97
CA GLY A 65 -4.06 -1.54 22.04
C GLY A 65 -5.43 -1.13 21.47
N ILE A 66 -6.25 -2.09 21.07
CA ILE A 66 -7.60 -1.84 20.56
C ILE A 66 -8.50 -1.32 21.69
N ARG A 67 -8.41 -1.86 22.91
CA ARG A 67 -9.16 -1.38 24.07
C ARG A 67 -8.87 0.11 24.32
N LEU A 68 -7.61 0.51 24.32
CA LEU A 68 -7.20 1.92 24.48
C LEU A 68 -7.72 2.80 23.34
N VAL A 69 -7.74 2.31 22.09
CA VAL A 69 -8.38 3.04 20.98
C VAL A 69 -9.85 3.27 21.25
N LEU A 70 -10.61 2.23 21.65
CA LEU A 70 -12.05 2.34 21.92
C LEU A 70 -12.34 3.29 23.09
N GLU A 71 -11.51 3.28 24.13
CA GLU A 71 -11.59 4.24 25.24
C GLU A 71 -11.34 5.68 24.78
N ALA A 72 -10.33 5.89 23.93
CA ALA A 72 -10.05 7.21 23.38
C ALA A 72 -11.21 7.72 22.51
N LEU A 73 -11.89 6.83 21.76
CA LEU A 73 -13.03 7.21 20.91
C LEU A 73 -14.25 7.69 21.70
N THR A 74 -14.48 7.18 22.91
CA THR A 74 -15.62 7.51 23.78
C THR A 74 -15.29 8.47 24.92
N ASN A 75 -14.05 8.93 25.01
CA ASN A 75 -13.63 9.84 26.07
C ASN A 75 -14.38 11.19 26.03
N ALA A 76 -14.69 11.76 27.18
CA ALA A 76 -15.47 12.99 27.29
C ALA A 76 -14.79 14.22 26.65
N GLU A 77 -13.46 14.28 26.67
CA GLU A 77 -12.70 15.45 26.19
C GLU A 77 -12.31 15.31 24.71
N HIS A 78 -11.73 14.19 24.33
CA HIS A 78 -11.17 13.96 22.98
C HIS A 78 -11.91 12.89 22.16
N GLY A 79 -12.95 12.25 22.72
CA GLY A 79 -13.75 11.26 22.01
C GLY A 79 -14.56 11.87 20.86
N VAL A 80 -14.95 11.05 19.92
CA VAL A 80 -15.67 11.42 18.67
C VAL A 80 -17.01 10.72 18.53
N ILE A 81 -17.33 9.78 19.41
CA ILE A 81 -18.61 9.07 19.52
C ILE A 81 -19.07 9.07 20.98
N ALA A 82 -20.37 9.04 21.22
CA ALA A 82 -20.92 9.05 22.57
C ALA A 82 -20.87 7.68 23.24
N SER A 83 -20.96 6.61 22.46
CA SER A 83 -20.86 5.22 22.95
C SER A 83 -20.29 4.29 21.87
N LEU A 84 -19.78 3.13 22.29
CA LEU A 84 -19.28 2.09 21.38
C LEU A 84 -20.39 1.47 20.51
N GLU A 85 -21.66 1.61 20.89
CA GLU A 85 -22.81 1.17 20.11
C GLU A 85 -22.96 1.92 18.78
N GLU A 86 -22.33 3.10 18.65
CA GLU A 86 -22.29 3.84 17.39
C GLU A 86 -21.40 3.17 16.35
N VAL A 87 -20.38 2.39 16.75
CA VAL A 87 -19.54 1.63 15.83
C VAL A 87 -20.36 0.47 15.25
N LYS A 88 -20.76 0.60 14.00
CA LYS A 88 -21.65 -0.36 13.33
C LYS A 88 -20.93 -1.47 12.60
N ALA A 89 -19.66 -1.27 12.23
CA ALA A 89 -18.82 -2.27 11.59
C ALA A 89 -17.34 -1.95 11.78
N VAL A 90 -16.50 -2.97 11.61
CA VAL A 90 -15.03 -2.80 11.60
C VAL A 90 -14.48 -3.34 10.28
N GLY A 91 -13.71 -2.51 9.57
CA GLY A 91 -12.95 -2.89 8.39
C GLY A 91 -11.50 -3.17 8.73
N HIS A 92 -10.97 -4.30 8.28
CA HIS A 92 -9.58 -4.70 8.50
C HIS A 92 -8.80 -4.74 7.20
N ARG A 93 -7.63 -4.09 7.16
CA ARG A 93 -6.66 -4.39 6.13
C ARG A 93 -6.02 -5.74 6.43
N VAL A 94 -5.99 -6.62 5.43
CA VAL A 94 -5.25 -7.89 5.44
C VAL A 94 -4.26 -7.88 4.29
N ALA A 95 -2.98 -8.12 4.57
CA ALA A 95 -1.94 -7.97 3.55
C ALA A 95 -2.06 -9.00 2.43
N HIS A 96 -2.44 -10.24 2.72
CA HIS A 96 -2.42 -11.31 1.73
C HIS A 96 -3.67 -12.17 1.77
N GLY A 97 -4.42 -12.18 0.66
CA GLY A 97 -5.63 -12.99 0.49
C GLY A 97 -5.41 -14.32 -0.26
N GLY A 98 -4.19 -14.58 -0.73
CA GLY A 98 -3.91 -15.77 -1.55
C GLY A 98 -4.74 -15.78 -2.83
N GLU A 99 -5.14 -16.95 -3.25
CA GLU A 99 -6.13 -17.16 -4.33
C GLU A 99 -7.56 -17.32 -3.79
N PHE A 100 -7.75 -17.20 -2.46
CA PHE A 100 -9.04 -17.43 -1.82
C PHE A 100 -9.96 -16.20 -1.86
N PHE A 101 -9.40 -15.01 -1.92
CA PHE A 101 -10.14 -13.76 -1.76
C PHE A 101 -10.01 -12.85 -2.99
N PRO A 102 -10.90 -13.02 -3.99
CA PRO A 102 -10.90 -12.15 -5.19
C PRO A 102 -11.48 -10.75 -4.92
N ASP A 103 -12.16 -10.56 -3.78
CA ASP A 103 -12.69 -9.29 -3.29
C ASP A 103 -12.66 -9.27 -1.76
N SER A 104 -13.05 -8.15 -1.17
CA SER A 104 -13.29 -8.00 0.27
C SER A 104 -14.40 -8.95 0.74
N CYS A 105 -14.36 -9.40 1.98
CA CYS A 105 -15.38 -10.31 2.50
C CYS A 105 -15.74 -10.01 3.96
N VAL A 106 -16.97 -10.37 4.35
CA VAL A 106 -17.37 -10.44 5.75
C VAL A 106 -16.53 -11.52 6.44
N VAL A 107 -16.01 -11.21 7.62
CA VAL A 107 -15.20 -12.14 8.41
C VAL A 107 -16.09 -13.25 8.98
N THR A 108 -15.79 -14.48 8.59
CA THR A 108 -16.40 -15.72 9.09
C THR A 108 -15.32 -16.62 9.65
N GLU A 109 -15.67 -17.72 10.34
CA GLU A 109 -14.69 -18.73 10.77
C GLU A 109 -13.90 -19.27 9.56
N GLU A 110 -14.56 -19.55 8.44
CA GLU A 110 -13.92 -20.01 7.21
C GLU A 110 -12.91 -18.96 6.68
N ALA A 111 -13.27 -17.67 6.69
CA ALA A 111 -12.35 -16.60 6.27
C ALA A 111 -11.12 -16.54 7.18
N LYS A 112 -11.29 -16.67 8.50
CA LYS A 112 -10.18 -16.71 9.47
C LYS A 112 -9.24 -17.91 9.23
N GLU A 113 -9.79 -19.10 8.97
CA GLU A 113 -9.00 -20.30 8.66
C GLU A 113 -8.21 -20.13 7.35
N LYS A 114 -8.83 -19.56 6.31
CA LYS A 114 -8.14 -19.25 5.06
C LYS A 114 -7.00 -18.23 5.28
N ILE A 115 -7.22 -17.15 6.05
CA ILE A 115 -6.18 -16.18 6.40
C ILE A 115 -5.04 -16.88 7.18
N ARG A 116 -5.37 -17.78 8.11
CA ARG A 116 -4.38 -18.54 8.89
C ARG A 116 -3.53 -19.45 7.99
N SER A 117 -4.15 -20.11 7.01
CA SER A 117 -3.43 -20.98 6.06
C SER A 117 -2.40 -20.23 5.20
N LEU A 118 -2.53 -18.89 5.09
CA LEU A 118 -1.61 -18.03 4.35
C LEU A 118 -0.42 -17.51 5.19
N PHE A 119 -0.29 -17.91 6.45
CA PHE A 119 0.82 -17.46 7.31
C PHE A 119 2.18 -17.84 6.74
N ALA A 120 2.29 -19.00 6.07
CA ALA A 120 3.53 -19.44 5.47
C ALA A 120 4.03 -18.52 4.34
N ILE A 121 3.13 -17.89 3.59
CA ILE A 121 3.48 -16.98 2.49
C ILE A 121 3.49 -15.51 2.90
N ALA A 122 2.84 -15.15 3.98
CA ALA A 122 2.81 -13.79 4.52
C ALA A 122 3.13 -13.73 6.03
N PRO A 123 4.27 -14.31 6.48
CA PRO A 123 4.57 -14.50 7.92
C PRO A 123 4.75 -13.19 8.68
N LEU A 124 5.10 -12.10 8.00
CA LEU A 124 5.34 -10.80 8.63
C LEU A 124 4.06 -9.95 8.80
N HIS A 125 2.94 -10.34 8.17
CA HIS A 125 1.74 -9.49 8.10
C HIS A 125 0.49 -10.23 8.55
N ASN A 126 0.13 -11.35 7.92
CA ASN A 126 -1.15 -12.03 8.16
C ASN A 126 -1.38 -12.46 9.62
N PRO A 127 -0.35 -12.92 10.38
CA PRO A 127 -0.55 -13.21 11.80
C PRO A 127 -1.05 -12.00 12.61
N ALA A 128 -0.43 -10.82 12.41
CA ALA A 128 -0.84 -9.60 13.09
C ALA A 128 -2.20 -9.09 12.60
N ASN A 129 -2.51 -9.22 11.31
CA ASN A 129 -3.81 -8.86 10.77
C ASN A 129 -4.93 -9.72 11.37
N LEU A 130 -4.72 -11.04 11.47
CA LEU A 130 -5.69 -11.95 12.10
C LEU A 130 -5.82 -11.67 13.60
N GLU A 131 -4.73 -11.36 14.32
CA GLU A 131 -4.81 -10.98 15.73
C GLU A 131 -5.66 -9.72 15.95
N GLY A 132 -5.60 -8.74 15.03
CA GLY A 132 -6.49 -7.57 15.04
C GLY A 132 -7.97 -7.97 14.95
N ILE A 133 -8.32 -8.88 14.04
CA ILE A 133 -9.68 -9.42 13.88
C ILE A 133 -10.14 -10.13 15.17
N LEU A 134 -9.32 -11.05 15.69
CA LEU A 134 -9.61 -11.79 16.92
C LEU A 134 -9.72 -10.89 18.16
N SER A 135 -8.96 -9.80 18.19
CA SER A 135 -9.03 -8.81 19.26
C SER A 135 -10.34 -8.03 19.24
N ILE A 136 -10.84 -7.66 18.06
CA ILE A 136 -12.17 -7.04 17.92
C ILE A 136 -13.27 -8.00 18.37
N GLU A 137 -13.20 -9.28 18.04
CA GLU A 137 -14.18 -10.28 18.52
C GLU A 137 -14.27 -10.34 20.05
N LYS A 138 -13.15 -10.13 20.75
CA LYS A 138 -13.13 -10.12 22.22
C LYS A 138 -13.76 -8.87 22.83
N VAL A 139 -13.54 -7.70 22.21
CA VAL A 139 -13.94 -6.40 22.80
C VAL A 139 -15.24 -5.85 22.21
N LEU A 140 -15.63 -6.23 21.02
CA LEU A 140 -16.86 -5.85 20.32
C LEU A 140 -17.51 -7.08 19.64
N PRO A 141 -17.93 -8.11 20.38
CA PRO A 141 -18.30 -9.42 19.83
C PRO A 141 -19.53 -9.41 18.91
N SER A 142 -20.38 -8.38 19.00
CA SER A 142 -21.60 -8.26 18.17
C SER A 142 -21.40 -7.39 16.92
N VAL A 143 -20.25 -6.77 16.75
CA VAL A 143 -20.00 -5.86 15.63
C VAL A 143 -19.49 -6.66 14.42
N PRO A 144 -20.14 -6.57 13.25
CA PRO A 144 -19.68 -7.25 12.06
C PRO A 144 -18.33 -6.71 11.58
N GLN A 145 -17.52 -7.61 11.05
CA GLN A 145 -16.17 -7.31 10.59
C GLN A 145 -16.01 -7.65 9.12
N VAL A 146 -15.24 -6.86 8.39
CA VAL A 146 -14.90 -7.05 6.97
C VAL A 146 -13.40 -7.08 6.79
N ALA A 147 -12.90 -8.05 6.05
CA ALA A 147 -11.50 -8.14 5.64
C ALA A 147 -11.33 -7.62 4.21
N VAL A 148 -10.40 -6.70 4.02
CA VAL A 148 -10.02 -6.10 2.73
C VAL A 148 -8.56 -6.44 2.45
N PHE A 149 -8.31 -7.08 1.31
CA PHE A 149 -7.01 -7.68 1.02
C PHE A 149 -6.22 -6.85 0.00
N ASP A 150 -4.96 -6.56 0.29
CA ASP A 150 -4.07 -5.84 -0.63
C ASP A 150 -3.88 -6.57 -1.97
N THR A 151 -4.06 -7.90 -1.98
CA THR A 151 -3.86 -8.75 -3.16
C THR A 151 -5.11 -8.94 -4.00
N SER A 152 -6.31 -8.59 -3.51
CA SER A 152 -7.58 -8.89 -4.18
C SER A 152 -7.71 -8.25 -5.56
N PHE A 153 -7.35 -6.97 -5.70
CA PHE A 153 -7.39 -6.27 -6.99
C PHE A 153 -6.55 -6.97 -8.08
N HIS A 154 -5.48 -7.64 -7.67
CA HIS A 154 -4.55 -8.31 -8.56
C HIS A 154 -4.98 -9.74 -8.94
N GLN A 155 -6.11 -10.25 -8.44
CA GLN A 155 -6.62 -11.57 -8.81
C GLN A 155 -7.07 -11.64 -10.28
N SER A 156 -7.33 -10.50 -10.91
CA SER A 156 -7.66 -10.42 -12.34
C SER A 156 -6.45 -10.56 -13.28
N ILE A 157 -5.22 -10.60 -12.76
CA ILE A 157 -4.00 -10.76 -13.58
C ILE A 157 -4.05 -12.12 -14.30
N PRO A 158 -3.90 -12.17 -15.66
CA PRO A 158 -3.92 -13.41 -16.40
C PRO A 158 -2.69 -14.29 -16.09
N ALA A 159 -2.86 -15.61 -16.26
CA ALA A 159 -1.85 -16.62 -15.92
C ALA A 159 -0.45 -16.31 -16.48
N ARG A 160 -0.37 -15.87 -17.75
CA ARG A 160 0.89 -15.51 -18.41
C ARG A 160 1.65 -14.36 -17.75
N ASN A 161 0.99 -13.54 -16.89
CA ASN A 161 1.57 -12.41 -16.20
C ASN A 161 1.78 -12.70 -14.70
N TYR A 162 1.08 -13.68 -14.12
CA TYR A 162 1.28 -14.02 -12.70
C TYR A 162 2.18 -15.24 -12.50
N LEU A 163 2.32 -16.14 -13.46
CA LEU A 163 3.23 -17.30 -13.33
C LEU A 163 4.69 -16.86 -13.48
N TYR A 164 5.54 -17.46 -12.67
CA TYR A 164 6.99 -17.42 -12.89
C TYR A 164 7.40 -18.55 -13.81
N ALA A 165 8.44 -18.34 -14.62
CA ALA A 165 9.03 -19.37 -15.47
C ALA A 165 9.91 -20.34 -14.65
N LEU A 166 9.31 -20.91 -13.63
CA LEU A 166 9.86 -21.96 -12.75
C LEU A 166 9.13 -23.28 -13.06
N PRO A 167 9.61 -24.44 -12.58
CA PRO A 167 8.88 -25.68 -12.72
C PRO A 167 7.44 -25.54 -12.25
N TYR A 168 6.48 -25.86 -13.13
CA TYR A 168 5.05 -25.57 -12.94
C TYR A 168 4.49 -26.23 -11.66
N GLU A 169 5.07 -27.37 -11.25
CA GLU A 169 4.73 -28.09 -10.02
C GLU A 169 4.85 -27.22 -8.76
N TYR A 170 5.71 -26.21 -8.73
CA TYR A 170 5.82 -25.29 -7.58
C TYR A 170 4.64 -24.32 -7.49
N TYR A 171 4.05 -23.96 -8.62
CA TYR A 171 2.76 -23.28 -8.60
C TYR A 171 1.66 -24.20 -8.07
N GLU A 172 1.56 -25.43 -8.59
CA GLU A 172 0.51 -26.39 -8.18
C GLU A 172 0.61 -26.74 -6.69
N LYS A 173 1.82 -26.98 -6.20
CA LYS A 173 2.06 -27.46 -4.83
C LYS A 173 2.07 -26.34 -3.79
N TYR A 174 2.71 -25.21 -4.11
CA TYR A 174 3.01 -24.14 -3.13
C TYR A 174 2.34 -22.81 -3.48
N ARG A 175 1.59 -22.74 -4.58
CA ARG A 175 0.98 -21.51 -5.09
C ARG A 175 2.02 -20.39 -5.31
N VAL A 176 3.21 -20.74 -5.76
CA VAL A 176 4.26 -19.79 -6.11
C VAL A 176 3.90 -19.07 -7.39
N ARG A 177 3.42 -17.85 -7.25
CA ARG A 177 2.99 -16.95 -8.33
C ARG A 177 3.14 -15.50 -7.89
N ARG A 178 3.03 -14.57 -8.83
CA ARG A 178 2.85 -13.14 -8.53
C ARG A 178 1.46 -12.91 -7.94
N TYR A 179 1.39 -12.29 -6.77
CA TYR A 179 0.16 -11.84 -6.13
C TYR A 179 -0.02 -10.33 -6.27
N GLY A 180 1.05 -9.57 -6.07
CA GLY A 180 0.99 -8.12 -6.01
C GLY A 180 0.42 -7.59 -4.69
N PHE A 181 0.67 -6.32 -4.42
CA PHE A 181 0.25 -5.64 -3.19
C PHE A 181 -0.17 -4.21 -3.50
N HIS A 182 -0.58 -3.43 -2.49
CA HIS A 182 -1.17 -2.11 -2.66
C HIS A 182 -2.43 -2.12 -3.57
N GLY A 183 -3.09 -3.26 -3.71
CA GLY A 183 -4.24 -3.41 -4.60
C GLY A 183 -5.38 -2.45 -4.29
N THR A 184 -5.63 -2.19 -3.00
CA THR A 184 -6.61 -1.21 -2.52
C THR A 184 -6.30 0.19 -3.06
N SER A 185 -5.04 0.62 -2.98
CA SER A 185 -4.58 1.90 -3.52
C SER A 185 -4.69 1.94 -5.05
N HIS A 186 -4.15 0.93 -5.75
CA HIS A 186 -4.19 0.87 -7.22
C HIS A 186 -5.63 0.90 -7.77
N LYS A 187 -6.55 0.16 -7.16
CA LYS A 187 -7.99 0.16 -7.53
C LYS A 187 -8.60 1.56 -7.36
N PHE A 188 -8.35 2.17 -6.21
CA PHE A 188 -8.89 3.50 -5.88
C PHE A 188 -8.38 4.58 -6.83
N VAL A 189 -7.05 4.70 -6.97
CA VAL A 189 -6.47 5.79 -7.76
C VAL A 189 -6.74 5.62 -9.25
N ALA A 190 -6.84 4.38 -9.78
CA ALA A 190 -7.21 4.13 -11.16
C ALA A 190 -8.62 4.64 -11.46
N LYS A 191 -9.60 4.34 -10.59
CA LYS A 191 -10.97 4.84 -10.70
C LYS A 191 -11.01 6.36 -10.59
N ARG A 192 -10.41 6.92 -9.54
CA ARG A 192 -10.42 8.36 -9.27
C ARG A 192 -9.71 9.16 -10.36
N GLY A 193 -8.59 8.66 -10.88
CA GLY A 193 -7.86 9.29 -11.97
C GLY A 193 -8.61 9.23 -13.30
N ALA A 194 -9.29 8.12 -13.61
CA ALA A 194 -10.16 8.04 -14.76
C ALA A 194 -11.30 9.10 -14.69
N GLU A 195 -11.97 9.20 -13.54
CA GLU A 195 -13.00 10.23 -13.28
C GLU A 195 -12.44 11.63 -13.47
N LEU A 196 -11.28 11.95 -12.89
CA LEU A 196 -10.64 13.27 -12.98
C LEU A 196 -10.28 13.64 -14.42
N CYS A 197 -9.82 12.67 -15.21
CA CYS A 197 -9.40 12.88 -16.60
C CYS A 197 -10.53 12.68 -17.62
N GLY A 198 -11.75 12.39 -17.18
CA GLY A 198 -12.90 12.15 -18.07
C GLY A 198 -12.75 10.89 -18.94
N LEU A 199 -12.04 9.87 -18.45
CA LEU A 199 -11.82 8.59 -19.15
C LEU A 199 -12.87 7.56 -18.71
N ASP A 200 -13.27 6.71 -19.66
CA ASP A 200 -14.03 5.51 -19.34
C ASP A 200 -13.09 4.43 -18.79
N LEU A 201 -13.22 4.13 -17.50
CA LEU A 201 -12.37 3.15 -16.81
C LEU A 201 -12.39 1.77 -17.49
N GLU A 202 -13.57 1.34 -17.97
CA GLU A 202 -13.77 0.02 -18.57
C GLU A 202 -13.20 -0.10 -20.01
N ASN A 203 -12.76 1.03 -20.59
CA ASN A 203 -12.17 1.09 -21.94
C ASN A 203 -10.84 1.84 -21.94
N SER A 204 -10.09 1.84 -20.84
CA SER A 204 -8.84 2.60 -20.70
C SER A 204 -7.65 1.74 -20.30
N LYS A 205 -6.46 2.25 -20.60
CA LYS A 205 -5.13 1.71 -20.25
C LYS A 205 -4.46 2.66 -19.28
N ILE A 206 -4.46 2.29 -18.01
CA ILE A 206 -3.95 3.16 -16.93
C ILE A 206 -2.73 2.52 -16.29
N ILE A 207 -1.71 3.31 -16.00
CA ILE A 207 -0.55 2.89 -15.21
C ILE A 207 -0.59 3.67 -13.90
N THR A 208 -0.64 2.94 -12.79
CA THR A 208 -0.66 3.53 -11.44
C THR A 208 0.68 3.28 -10.74
N CYS A 209 1.33 4.34 -10.29
CA CYS A 209 2.62 4.32 -9.61
C CYS A 209 2.40 4.69 -8.13
N HIS A 210 2.23 3.68 -7.28
CA HIS A 210 2.20 3.86 -5.83
C HIS A 210 3.62 3.84 -5.32
N VAL A 211 4.19 5.01 -4.99
CA VAL A 211 5.60 5.19 -4.72
C VAL A 211 5.79 5.82 -3.35
N GLY A 212 6.46 5.10 -2.45
CA GLY A 212 6.79 5.50 -1.09
C GLY A 212 7.99 4.73 -0.56
N ASN A 213 8.08 4.51 0.74
CA ASN A 213 9.12 3.65 1.32
C ASN A 213 8.98 2.20 0.83
N GLY A 214 7.76 1.68 0.68
CA GLY A 214 7.42 0.58 -0.22
C GLY A 214 6.83 1.15 -1.50
N GLY A 215 6.96 0.45 -2.63
CA GLY A 215 6.42 0.95 -3.89
C GLY A 215 6.06 -0.15 -4.88
N SER A 216 5.05 0.12 -5.71
CA SER A 216 4.67 -0.73 -6.82
C SER A 216 4.09 0.08 -7.98
N VAL A 217 4.24 -0.45 -9.18
CA VAL A 217 3.59 0.04 -10.39
C VAL A 217 2.63 -1.04 -10.88
N THR A 218 1.44 -0.63 -11.32
CA THR A 218 0.42 -1.57 -11.81
C THR A 218 -0.10 -1.12 -13.18
N ALA A 219 -0.17 -2.06 -14.11
CA ALA A 219 -0.90 -1.93 -15.35
C ALA A 219 -2.37 -2.24 -15.08
N VAL A 220 -3.26 -1.27 -15.30
CA VAL A 220 -4.71 -1.42 -15.21
C VAL A 220 -5.30 -1.34 -16.62
N LEU A 221 -5.85 -2.45 -17.07
CA LEU A 221 -6.46 -2.57 -18.37
C LEU A 221 -7.98 -2.78 -18.20
N ASN A 222 -8.76 -1.86 -18.75
CA ASN A 222 -10.22 -1.92 -18.68
C ASN A 222 -10.73 -2.12 -17.23
N GLY A 223 -10.22 -1.29 -16.31
CA GLY A 223 -10.60 -1.31 -14.90
C GLY A 223 -10.03 -2.46 -14.06
N LYS A 224 -9.29 -3.39 -14.65
CA LYS A 224 -8.75 -4.59 -14.01
C LYS A 224 -7.23 -4.58 -13.93
N SER A 225 -6.68 -5.09 -12.84
CA SER A 225 -5.23 -5.30 -12.75
C SER A 225 -4.78 -6.33 -13.81
N TYR A 226 -3.89 -5.91 -14.68
CA TYR A 226 -3.38 -6.73 -15.78
C TYR A 226 -1.96 -7.26 -15.51
N CYS A 227 -1.16 -6.47 -14.82
CA CYS A 227 0.16 -6.84 -14.28
C CYS A 227 0.56 -5.87 -13.18
N THR A 228 1.40 -6.31 -12.25
CA THR A 228 1.93 -5.44 -11.18
C THR A 228 3.39 -5.76 -10.90
N SER A 229 4.15 -4.81 -10.36
CA SER A 229 5.59 -4.96 -10.14
C SER A 229 5.93 -5.84 -8.94
N MET A 230 5.19 -5.73 -7.83
CA MET A 230 5.37 -6.64 -6.70
C MET A 230 4.99 -8.06 -7.07
N GLY A 231 5.69 -9.04 -6.52
CA GLY A 231 5.62 -10.42 -6.93
C GLY A 231 4.88 -11.35 -5.96
N PHE A 232 5.50 -12.50 -5.69
CA PHE A 232 5.10 -13.43 -4.65
C PHE A 232 5.13 -12.76 -3.27
N SER A 233 6.09 -11.88 -3.06
CA SER A 233 6.24 -11.05 -1.88
C SER A 233 6.38 -9.56 -2.28
N PRO A 234 6.32 -8.61 -1.32
CA PRO A 234 6.52 -7.20 -1.59
C PRO A 234 7.97 -6.79 -1.91
N VAL A 235 8.88 -7.73 -2.13
CA VAL A 235 10.29 -7.46 -2.46
C VAL A 235 10.50 -7.16 -3.94
N ASP A 236 9.80 -7.92 -4.81
CA ASP A 236 9.96 -7.84 -6.27
C ASP A 236 9.54 -6.46 -6.82
N GLY A 237 10.16 -6.02 -7.90
CA GLY A 237 9.80 -4.81 -8.64
C GLY A 237 10.69 -3.61 -8.40
N LEU A 238 10.15 -2.56 -7.80
CA LEU A 238 10.86 -1.29 -7.61
C LEU A 238 12.03 -1.41 -6.61
N VAL A 239 13.04 -0.60 -6.78
CA VAL A 239 13.95 -0.26 -5.69
C VAL A 239 13.13 0.48 -4.63
N MET A 240 13.25 0.10 -3.35
CA MET A 240 12.46 0.66 -2.27
C MET A 240 13.37 1.21 -1.16
N GLY A 241 12.82 1.68 -0.06
CA GLY A 241 13.62 2.20 1.06
C GLY A 241 14.69 1.22 1.54
N THR A 242 14.28 -0.04 1.83
CA THR A 242 15.15 -1.11 2.36
C THR A 242 15.09 -2.41 1.56
N ARG A 243 14.20 -2.53 0.56
CA ARG A 243 14.02 -3.73 -0.27
C ARG A 243 14.77 -3.55 -1.59
N CYS A 244 15.38 -4.64 -2.07
CA CYS A 244 16.23 -4.59 -3.27
C CYS A 244 15.46 -4.33 -4.58
N GLY A 245 14.18 -4.72 -4.67
CA GLY A 245 13.46 -4.78 -5.95
C GLY A 245 13.97 -5.93 -6.83
N ASP A 246 13.81 -5.76 -8.15
CA ASP A 246 14.32 -6.73 -9.12
C ASP A 246 15.82 -6.93 -8.97
N VAL A 247 16.20 -8.17 -8.78
CA VAL A 247 17.60 -8.61 -8.70
C VAL A 247 17.76 -9.99 -9.34
N ASP A 248 18.90 -10.24 -9.95
CA ASP A 248 19.24 -11.59 -10.45
C ASP A 248 19.30 -12.56 -9.26
N PRO A 249 18.49 -13.63 -9.24
CA PRO A 249 18.56 -14.65 -8.18
C PRO A 249 19.96 -15.24 -8.00
N SER A 250 20.74 -15.39 -9.08
CA SER A 250 22.10 -15.92 -9.02
C SER A 250 23.03 -14.99 -8.26
N ALA A 251 22.84 -13.66 -8.34
CA ALA A 251 23.61 -12.71 -7.56
C ALA A 251 23.33 -12.86 -6.04
N VAL A 252 22.06 -13.08 -5.67
CA VAL A 252 21.66 -13.32 -4.28
C VAL A 252 22.29 -14.61 -3.75
N LEU A 253 22.24 -15.70 -4.53
CA LEU A 253 22.83 -16.98 -4.16
C LEU A 253 24.36 -16.89 -4.05
N TYR A 254 25.01 -16.18 -4.98
CA TYR A 254 26.46 -15.96 -4.95
C TYR A 254 26.91 -15.24 -3.68
N ILE A 255 26.24 -14.15 -3.30
CA ILE A 255 26.53 -13.43 -2.06
C ILE A 255 26.31 -14.35 -0.84
N ALA A 256 25.18 -15.06 -0.82
CA ALA A 256 24.83 -15.94 0.28
C ALA A 256 25.89 -17.03 0.52
N GLU A 257 26.41 -17.63 -0.56
CA GLU A 257 27.47 -18.64 -0.49
C GLU A 257 28.78 -18.05 0.06
N HIS A 258 29.21 -16.88 -0.45
CA HIS A 258 30.49 -16.26 -0.05
C HIS A 258 30.46 -15.71 1.38
N GLU A 259 29.31 -15.23 1.83
CA GLU A 259 29.11 -14.69 3.19
C GLU A 259 28.65 -15.78 4.19
N GLY A 260 28.40 -17.01 3.74
CA GLY A 260 27.92 -18.12 4.58
C GLY A 260 26.53 -17.90 5.16
N MET A 261 25.64 -17.19 4.42
CA MET A 261 24.33 -16.79 4.90
C MET A 261 23.32 -17.94 4.94
N ASN A 262 22.55 -18.03 6.01
CA ASN A 262 21.36 -18.88 6.09
C ASN A 262 20.13 -18.18 5.45
N PHE A 263 19.02 -18.92 5.30
CA PHE A 263 17.79 -18.39 4.67
C PHE A 263 17.22 -17.17 5.37
N ALA A 264 17.30 -17.05 6.69
CA ALA A 264 16.80 -15.91 7.45
C ALA A 264 17.65 -14.66 7.20
N GLU A 265 18.97 -14.84 7.07
CA GLU A 265 19.91 -13.76 6.74
C GLU A 265 19.75 -13.29 5.32
N ILE A 266 19.56 -14.20 4.34
CA ILE A 266 19.22 -13.86 2.95
C ILE A 266 17.91 -13.03 2.92
N ASN A 267 16.86 -13.52 3.58
CA ASN A 267 15.58 -12.82 3.65
C ASN A 267 15.73 -11.43 4.29
N THR A 268 16.55 -11.30 5.32
CA THR A 268 16.85 -10.01 5.96
C THR A 268 17.61 -9.09 5.01
N MET A 269 18.59 -9.58 4.28
CA MET A 269 19.36 -8.81 3.31
C MET A 269 18.45 -8.19 2.25
N ILE A 270 17.63 -8.99 1.57
CA ILE A 270 16.79 -8.49 0.46
C ILE A 270 15.62 -7.61 0.91
N ASN A 271 15.12 -7.78 2.15
CA ASN A 271 13.95 -7.05 2.66
C ASN A 271 14.30 -5.80 3.49
N LYS A 272 15.41 -5.86 4.28
CA LYS A 272 15.68 -4.87 5.34
C LYS A 272 17.04 -4.19 5.24
N LYS A 273 17.97 -4.74 4.45
CA LYS A 273 19.36 -4.25 4.35
C LYS A 273 19.76 -3.90 2.92
N SER A 274 18.80 -3.66 2.04
CA SER A 274 18.97 -3.31 0.63
C SER A 274 18.32 -1.96 0.30
N GLY A 275 17.94 -1.74 -0.95
CA GLY A 275 17.25 -0.55 -1.40
C GLY A 275 18.09 0.72 -1.37
N VAL A 276 17.42 1.87 -1.38
CA VAL A 276 18.12 3.17 -1.39
C VAL A 276 19.00 3.36 -0.16
N GLN A 277 18.59 2.80 1.00
CA GLN A 277 19.40 2.85 2.22
C GLN A 277 20.77 2.20 2.04
N ALA A 278 20.80 1.01 1.45
CA ALA A 278 22.05 0.28 1.27
C ALA A 278 22.95 0.92 0.20
N VAL A 279 22.35 1.37 -0.91
CA VAL A 279 23.10 2.01 -2.00
C VAL A 279 23.66 3.35 -1.56
N SER A 280 22.83 4.19 -0.94
CA SER A 280 23.27 5.52 -0.48
C SER A 280 24.18 5.47 0.75
N GLY A 281 23.93 4.55 1.66
CA GLY A 281 24.54 4.54 2.99
C GLY A 281 24.02 5.66 3.92
N VAL A 282 22.90 6.32 3.56
CA VAL A 282 22.34 7.46 4.28
C VAL A 282 21.07 7.07 5.05
N SER A 283 19.98 6.79 4.33
CA SER A 283 18.67 6.58 4.93
C SER A 283 17.76 5.78 3.99
N SER A 284 16.68 5.22 4.53
CA SER A 284 15.58 4.66 3.74
C SER A 284 14.53 5.73 3.37
N ASP A 285 14.61 6.91 3.94
CA ASP A 285 13.68 8.01 3.69
C ASP A 285 14.17 8.87 2.51
N MET A 286 13.33 9.02 1.48
CA MET A 286 13.69 9.78 0.29
C MET A 286 13.95 11.26 0.57
N ARG A 287 13.40 11.83 1.64
CA ARG A 287 13.69 13.22 2.05
C ARG A 287 15.15 13.40 2.48
N ASP A 288 15.70 12.42 3.19
CA ASP A 288 17.11 12.41 3.58
C ASP A 288 18.02 12.16 2.37
N ILE A 289 17.55 11.31 1.43
CA ILE A 289 18.26 11.04 0.17
C ILE A 289 18.30 12.31 -0.68
N ASP A 290 17.18 13.04 -0.81
CA ASP A 290 17.12 14.29 -1.57
C ASP A 290 18.05 15.37 -0.95
N ALA A 291 18.06 15.48 0.37
CA ALA A 291 19.00 16.40 1.06
C ALA A 291 20.47 16.02 0.82
N ALA A 292 20.81 14.74 0.84
CA ALA A 292 22.15 14.25 0.56
C ALA A 292 22.52 14.40 -0.94
N TYR A 293 21.55 14.26 -1.84
CA TYR A 293 21.69 14.53 -3.28
C TYR A 293 22.08 16.01 -3.51
N GLU A 294 21.34 16.94 -2.91
CA GLU A 294 21.61 18.38 -3.01
C GLU A 294 22.99 18.75 -2.43
N ALA A 295 23.44 18.02 -1.41
CA ALA A 295 24.78 18.17 -0.84
C ALA A 295 25.90 17.55 -1.70
N GLY A 296 25.58 16.93 -2.85
CA GLY A 296 26.54 16.33 -3.77
C GLY A 296 27.09 14.97 -3.33
N ASN A 297 26.37 14.22 -2.47
CA ASN A 297 26.77 12.86 -2.08
C ASN A 297 26.59 11.90 -3.25
N GLU A 298 27.69 11.39 -3.81
CA GLU A 298 27.71 10.55 -5.01
C GLU A 298 26.84 9.29 -4.87
N ARG A 299 26.86 8.64 -3.70
CA ARG A 299 26.04 7.44 -3.48
C ARG A 299 24.55 7.75 -3.29
N ALA A 300 24.21 8.90 -2.74
CA ALA A 300 22.82 9.35 -2.66
C ALA A 300 22.28 9.70 -4.05
N ILE A 301 23.09 10.34 -4.90
CA ILE A 301 22.78 10.60 -6.32
C ILE A 301 22.48 9.27 -7.02
N LEU A 302 23.39 8.30 -6.93
CA LEU A 302 23.21 6.97 -7.54
C LEU A 302 21.93 6.28 -7.03
N ALA A 303 21.69 6.29 -5.73
CA ALA A 303 20.52 5.63 -5.12
C ALA A 303 19.20 6.25 -5.59
N ARG A 304 19.15 7.59 -5.67
CA ARG A 304 18.00 8.35 -6.17
C ARG A 304 17.72 8.05 -7.65
N ASP A 305 18.76 8.08 -8.47
CA ASP A 305 18.63 7.80 -9.91
C ASP A 305 18.16 6.37 -10.15
N MET A 306 18.70 5.38 -9.44
CA MET A 306 18.24 3.99 -9.51
C MET A 306 16.76 3.85 -9.11
N TYR A 307 16.33 4.57 -8.08
CA TYR A 307 14.95 4.55 -7.61
C TYR A 307 13.99 5.15 -8.66
N TYR A 308 14.33 6.30 -9.22
CA TYR A 308 13.52 6.99 -10.23
C TYR A 308 13.49 6.23 -11.56
N ASP A 309 14.63 5.74 -12.01
CA ASP A 309 14.75 4.96 -13.24
C ASP A 309 13.94 3.65 -13.19
N ARG A 310 13.91 2.99 -12.03
CA ARG A 310 13.12 1.76 -11.90
C ARG A 310 11.63 2.04 -12.06
N VAL A 311 11.12 3.15 -11.53
CA VAL A 311 9.71 3.55 -11.75
C VAL A 311 9.45 3.79 -13.25
N LYS A 312 10.34 4.55 -13.90
CA LYS A 312 10.25 4.83 -15.34
C LYS A 312 10.29 3.56 -16.20
N GLN A 313 11.18 2.63 -15.89
CA GLN A 313 11.29 1.34 -16.58
C GLN A 313 9.97 0.56 -16.50
N TYR A 314 9.32 0.52 -15.33
CA TYR A 314 8.03 -0.15 -15.15
C TYR A 314 6.90 0.55 -15.90
N VAL A 315 6.88 1.88 -15.96
CA VAL A 315 5.92 2.64 -16.79
C VAL A 315 6.08 2.25 -18.26
N GLY A 316 7.30 2.26 -18.80
CA GLY A 316 7.57 1.84 -20.17
C GLY A 316 7.21 0.37 -20.44
N LYS A 317 7.58 -0.54 -19.53
CA LYS A 317 7.25 -1.96 -19.58
C LYS A 317 5.75 -2.20 -19.68
N TYR A 318 4.96 -1.51 -18.87
CA TYR A 318 3.52 -1.73 -18.82
C TYR A 318 2.76 -1.04 -19.95
N ALA A 319 3.24 0.10 -20.42
CA ALA A 319 2.71 0.72 -21.64
C ALA A 319 2.92 -0.21 -22.85
N ALA A 320 4.10 -0.81 -23.00
CA ALA A 320 4.37 -1.80 -24.06
C ALA A 320 3.49 -3.04 -23.89
N LEU A 321 3.33 -3.56 -22.65
CA LEU A 321 2.53 -4.76 -22.36
C LEU A 321 1.03 -4.57 -22.71
N MET A 322 0.48 -3.37 -22.49
CA MET A 322 -0.92 -3.04 -22.82
C MET A 322 -1.10 -2.54 -24.25
N GLY A 323 -0.02 -2.34 -25.02
CA GLY A 323 -0.08 -1.75 -26.36
C GLY A 323 -0.53 -0.29 -26.35
N GLY A 324 -0.04 0.48 -25.37
CA GLY A 324 -0.33 1.91 -25.18
C GLY A 324 -0.65 2.26 -23.74
N CYS A 325 -0.88 3.56 -23.52
CA CYS A 325 -1.30 4.11 -22.23
C CYS A 325 -2.16 5.35 -22.47
N ASP A 326 -3.20 5.53 -21.67
CA ASP A 326 -4.08 6.72 -21.70
C ASP A 326 -3.82 7.65 -20.51
N LEU A 327 -3.40 7.07 -19.37
CA LEU A 327 -3.19 7.80 -18.12
C LEU A 327 -2.08 7.16 -17.29
N ILE A 328 -1.17 8.00 -16.77
CA ILE A 328 -0.18 7.65 -15.75
C ILE A 328 -0.55 8.37 -14.46
N ILE A 329 -0.65 7.64 -13.35
CA ILE A 329 -1.02 8.18 -12.04
C ILE A 329 0.15 8.00 -11.07
N PHE A 330 0.52 9.08 -10.39
CA PHE A 330 1.44 9.06 -9.26
C PHE A 330 0.66 9.18 -7.95
N THR A 331 0.97 8.29 -7.00
CA THR A 331 0.35 8.21 -5.69
C THR A 331 1.33 7.66 -4.64
N GLY A 332 0.91 7.63 -3.38
CA GLY A 332 1.79 7.28 -2.27
C GLY A 332 2.71 8.43 -1.88
N GLY A 333 3.37 8.30 -0.72
CA GLY A 333 4.06 9.43 -0.08
C GLY A 333 5.07 10.15 -0.96
N VAL A 334 5.87 9.42 -1.76
CA VAL A 334 6.83 10.02 -2.70
C VAL A 334 6.14 10.42 -4.00
N GLY A 335 5.27 9.56 -4.56
CA GLY A 335 4.55 9.85 -5.81
C GLY A 335 3.70 11.13 -5.72
N GLU A 336 3.05 11.36 -4.59
CA GLU A 336 2.20 12.53 -4.34
C GLU A 336 3.00 13.82 -4.09
N ASN A 337 4.20 13.72 -3.49
CA ASN A 337 4.90 14.89 -2.96
C ASN A 337 6.22 15.21 -3.67
N SER A 338 6.81 14.31 -4.46
CA SER A 338 8.06 14.56 -5.20
C SER A 338 7.80 14.99 -6.64
N ALA A 339 7.91 16.29 -6.90
CA ALA A 339 7.86 16.83 -8.26
C ALA A 339 8.98 16.29 -9.14
N ASP A 340 10.16 16.07 -8.56
CA ASP A 340 11.34 15.58 -9.27
C ASP A 340 11.18 14.14 -9.76
N LEU A 341 10.61 13.24 -8.91
CA LEU A 341 10.29 11.90 -9.37
C LEU A 341 9.34 11.94 -10.57
N ARG A 342 8.25 12.69 -10.49
CA ARG A 342 7.26 12.77 -11.55
C ARG A 342 7.84 13.38 -12.84
N ARG A 343 8.66 14.40 -12.71
CA ARG A 343 9.42 15.01 -13.83
C ARG A 343 10.38 13.99 -14.45
N TRP A 344 11.18 13.31 -13.64
CA TRP A 344 12.13 12.30 -14.12
C TRP A 344 11.46 11.18 -14.89
N VAL A 345 10.36 10.66 -14.37
CA VAL A 345 9.61 9.59 -15.02
C VAL A 345 8.95 10.05 -16.31
N SER A 346 8.45 11.30 -16.37
CA SER A 346 7.67 11.81 -17.50
C SER A 346 8.51 12.41 -18.63
N HIS A 347 9.66 13.01 -18.33
CA HIS A 347 10.56 13.55 -19.37
C HIS A 347 11.16 12.44 -20.23
N ASN A 348 11.42 12.74 -21.50
CA ASN A 348 11.87 11.80 -22.52
C ASN A 348 10.89 10.63 -22.75
N MET A 349 9.59 10.88 -22.50
CA MET A 349 8.49 9.97 -22.78
C MET A 349 7.53 10.54 -23.86
N GLU A 350 7.94 11.62 -24.53
CA GLU A 350 7.18 12.28 -25.60
C GLU A 350 6.86 11.35 -26.76
N PHE A 351 7.76 10.38 -27.03
CA PHE A 351 7.53 9.31 -28.02
C PHE A 351 6.29 8.46 -27.69
N MET A 352 5.89 8.38 -26.42
CA MET A 352 4.65 7.74 -25.98
C MET A 352 3.47 8.72 -25.97
N GLY A 353 3.70 10.01 -26.16
CA GLY A 353 2.72 11.07 -26.11
C GLY A 353 2.52 11.63 -24.69
N VAL A 354 3.51 11.53 -23.84
CA VAL A 354 3.54 12.14 -22.49
C VAL A 354 4.18 13.52 -22.58
N GLU A 355 3.46 14.54 -22.16
CA GLU A 355 3.99 15.91 -22.03
C GLU A 355 3.59 16.48 -20.67
N ILE A 356 4.57 16.62 -19.75
CA ILE A 356 4.33 17.15 -18.41
C ILE A 356 4.28 18.67 -18.43
N ASN A 357 3.43 19.27 -17.59
CA ASN A 357 3.42 20.69 -17.28
C ASN A 357 4.22 20.93 -15.99
N ASP A 358 5.51 21.27 -16.15
CA ASP A 358 6.42 21.44 -15.02
C ASP A 358 5.95 22.47 -14.00
N ALA A 359 5.33 23.58 -14.45
CA ALA A 359 4.84 24.61 -13.54
C ALA A 359 3.71 24.12 -12.63
N VAL A 360 2.80 23.26 -13.15
CA VAL A 360 1.76 22.62 -12.35
C VAL A 360 2.37 21.52 -11.47
N ASN A 361 3.27 20.70 -12.05
CA ASN A 361 3.92 19.63 -11.32
C ASN A 361 4.67 20.13 -10.08
N ASP A 362 5.39 21.26 -10.20
CA ASP A 362 6.25 21.80 -9.15
C ASP A 362 5.49 22.23 -7.90
N VAL A 363 4.24 22.62 -8.04
CA VAL A 363 3.40 23.07 -6.92
C VAL A 363 2.44 22.01 -6.41
N THR A 364 2.26 20.90 -7.13
CA THR A 364 1.34 19.83 -6.75
C THR A 364 1.90 18.98 -5.61
N ARG A 365 1.17 18.90 -4.51
CA ARG A 365 1.48 18.09 -3.31
C ARG A 365 0.19 17.50 -2.75
N GLY A 366 0.09 16.17 -2.74
CA GLY A 366 -1.00 15.43 -2.07
C GLY A 366 -2.42 15.80 -2.46
N THR A 367 -2.63 16.33 -3.69
CA THR A 367 -3.94 16.76 -4.19
C THR A 367 -4.20 16.19 -5.57
N ASP A 368 -5.46 15.82 -5.83
CA ASP A 368 -5.88 15.32 -7.13
C ASP A 368 -5.69 16.40 -8.20
N THR A 369 -4.72 16.19 -9.08
CA THR A 369 -4.31 17.23 -10.05
C THR A 369 -3.82 16.57 -11.33
N ILE A 370 -4.30 17.04 -12.49
CA ILE A 370 -3.72 16.72 -13.80
C ILE A 370 -2.45 17.57 -13.96
N ILE A 371 -1.31 16.91 -14.14
CA ILE A 371 0.00 17.56 -14.28
C ILE A 371 0.58 17.46 -15.70
N SER A 372 -0.15 16.87 -16.65
CA SER A 372 0.20 16.91 -18.07
C SER A 372 -0.31 18.20 -18.73
N THR A 373 0.29 18.56 -19.87
CA THR A 373 -0.23 19.64 -20.72
C THR A 373 -1.55 19.24 -21.37
N ASP A 374 -2.30 20.23 -21.89
CA ASP A 374 -3.53 19.94 -22.64
C ASP A 374 -3.24 19.18 -23.95
N ALA A 375 -2.07 19.43 -24.56
CA ALA A 375 -1.61 18.76 -25.78
C ALA A 375 -1.17 17.30 -25.54
N SER A 376 -0.89 16.93 -24.29
CA SER A 376 -0.47 15.57 -23.95
C SER A 376 -1.54 14.56 -24.32
N ARG A 377 -1.17 13.60 -25.16
CA ARG A 377 -2.06 12.48 -25.54
C ARG A 377 -2.25 11.51 -24.39
N VAL A 378 -1.21 11.21 -23.66
CA VAL A 378 -1.26 10.43 -22.42
C VAL A 378 -1.37 11.38 -21.25
N LYS A 379 -2.47 11.34 -20.51
CA LYS A 379 -2.62 12.19 -19.33
C LYS A 379 -1.70 11.73 -18.21
N VAL A 380 -1.20 12.68 -17.43
CA VAL A 380 -0.43 12.41 -16.21
C VAL A 380 -1.11 13.11 -15.04
N ALA A 381 -1.36 12.39 -13.97
CA ALA A 381 -2.06 12.93 -12.81
C ALA A 381 -1.40 12.51 -11.49
N VAL A 382 -1.55 13.34 -10.49
CA VAL A 382 -1.36 12.99 -9.08
C VAL A 382 -2.74 12.70 -8.48
N ILE A 383 -2.89 11.58 -7.80
CA ILE A 383 -4.09 11.22 -7.06
C ILE A 383 -3.68 10.83 -5.65
N ALA A 384 -4.21 11.54 -4.66
CA ALA A 384 -3.95 11.21 -3.25
C ALA A 384 -4.65 9.88 -2.89
N THR A 385 -3.87 8.88 -2.47
CA THR A 385 -4.45 7.60 -2.05
C THR A 385 -5.14 7.72 -0.70
N ASN A 386 -6.23 6.97 -0.54
CA ASN A 386 -6.97 6.88 0.71
C ASN A 386 -7.46 5.44 0.91
N GLU A 387 -6.53 4.59 1.33
CA GLU A 387 -6.80 3.16 1.51
C GLU A 387 -7.83 2.89 2.62
N GLU A 388 -7.79 3.67 3.69
CA GLU A 388 -8.73 3.54 4.80
C GLU A 388 -10.17 3.89 4.38
N LEU A 389 -10.33 4.87 3.50
CA LEU A 389 -11.63 5.19 2.91
C LEU A 389 -12.16 4.03 2.07
N VAL A 390 -11.31 3.39 1.27
CA VAL A 390 -11.71 2.22 0.47
C VAL A 390 -12.14 1.06 1.38
N ILE A 391 -11.38 0.81 2.45
CA ILE A 391 -11.73 -0.22 3.44
C ILE A 391 -13.10 0.10 4.07
N ALA A 392 -13.34 1.37 4.44
CA ALA A 392 -14.61 1.78 5.02
C ALA A 392 -15.77 1.65 4.02
N GLN A 393 -15.56 2.01 2.76
CA GLN A 393 -16.56 1.88 1.69
C GLN A 393 -16.90 0.42 1.38
N ASP A 394 -15.90 -0.45 1.28
CA ASP A 394 -16.11 -1.89 1.09
C ASP A 394 -16.82 -2.50 2.30
N THR A 395 -16.47 -2.05 3.52
CA THR A 395 -17.16 -2.47 4.75
C THR A 395 -18.62 -2.03 4.73
N TYR A 396 -18.88 -0.77 4.39
CA TYR A 396 -20.26 -0.25 4.27
C TYR A 396 -21.08 -1.04 3.26
N ARG A 397 -20.54 -1.30 2.08
CA ARG A 397 -21.20 -2.09 1.03
C ARG A 397 -21.56 -3.48 1.51
N LEU A 398 -20.60 -4.24 2.04
CA LEU A 398 -20.79 -5.65 2.41
C LEU A 398 -21.68 -5.87 3.64
N ILE A 399 -21.90 -4.85 4.46
CA ILE A 399 -22.78 -4.93 5.63
C ILE A 399 -24.21 -4.50 5.28
N ASN A 400 -24.41 -3.73 4.20
CA ASN A 400 -25.75 -3.27 3.78
C ASN A 400 -26.33 -4.05 2.59
N ASP A 401 -25.52 -4.87 1.90
CA ASP A 401 -25.97 -5.81 0.85
C ASP A 401 -26.48 -7.11 1.49
#